data_0d04db1b876726c35887db87bdbf3efe
#
_entry.id   0d04db1b876726c35887db87bdbf3efe
#
_cell.length_a   1.000
_cell.length_b   1.000
_cell.length_c   1.000
_cell.angle_alpha   90.00
_cell.angle_beta   90.00
_cell.angle_gamma   90.00
#
_symmetry.space_group_name_H-M   'P 1'
#
loop_
_entity.id
_entity.type
_entity.pdbx_description
1 polymer ?
#
loop_
_entity_poly.entity_id
_entity_poly.type
_entity_poly.pdbx_seq_one_letter_code
_entity_poly.pdbx_strand_id
1 'polypeptide(L)'
;MRLPMNTSLATLKPSGIRRINALAAQHPGCIALALGEPDFPTPDVISAEVTASLDRDDTHYPPNNGRPALREALSAYMGDAGLAFSADEVILTDGATEALSAAFMAMLNPGDEVIIPTPAFGLYESIVVANHAKAVFLDTEPAQFQIDEGALRACVTPATKAIVICSPNNPTGCILNAASLDAVARVAEQAGIYVVCDDVYNRLVYVDGYERFAQRHPELREQTVVIESFSKPWAMTGWRLGWLAAAAPVVAEIAKAHQYLVSSAVSFEMDAAARALTVDPTPMLKVYQARRERVLAALSAMGLDVVEPAGAFYAFPSIKQFGLPSEDFCIKAIKEANVALVPGDCFGTEGHIRLSYCVSDQDLDEGLRRLSTFVSTL
;
A
#
# COMPACT_ATOMS: atom_id res chain seq x y z
N MET A 1 -12.43 -40.12 -0.67
CA MET A 1 -11.97 -38.91 -1.41
C MET A 1 -11.91 -37.77 -0.39
N ARG A 2 -10.83 -36.99 -0.36
CA ARG A 2 -10.69 -35.85 0.55
C ARG A 2 -11.58 -34.69 0.04
N LEU A 3 -12.29 -34.00 0.94
CA LEU A 3 -13.06 -32.80 0.58
C LEU A 3 -12.13 -31.67 0.12
N PRO A 4 -12.56 -30.82 -0.82
CA PRO A 4 -11.76 -29.67 -1.26
C PRO A 4 -11.58 -28.67 -0.11
N MET A 5 -10.47 -27.95 -0.15
CA MET A 5 -10.23 -26.75 0.69
C MET A 5 -11.14 -25.60 0.21
N ASN A 6 -10.94 -24.39 0.80
CA ASN A 6 -11.70 -23.21 0.40
C ASN A 6 -11.56 -22.94 -1.12
N THR A 7 -12.66 -23.03 -1.83
CA THR A 7 -12.69 -22.92 -3.30
C THR A 7 -12.45 -21.50 -3.79
N SER A 8 -12.80 -20.48 -2.99
CA SER A 8 -12.52 -19.08 -3.32
C SER A 8 -11.01 -18.80 -3.31
N LEU A 9 -10.29 -19.31 -2.31
CA LEU A 9 -8.83 -19.17 -2.28
C LEU A 9 -8.13 -19.92 -3.42
N ALA A 10 -8.72 -20.99 -3.90
CA ALA A 10 -8.18 -21.77 -5.03
C ALA A 10 -8.17 -20.99 -6.36
N THR A 11 -8.96 -19.91 -6.48
CA THR A 11 -8.95 -19.04 -7.67
C THR A 11 -7.81 -18.03 -7.67
N LEU A 12 -7.21 -17.75 -6.51
CA LEU A 12 -6.12 -16.79 -6.37
C LEU A 12 -4.82 -17.35 -6.94
N LYS A 13 -4.13 -16.55 -7.72
CA LYS A 13 -2.79 -16.87 -8.19
C LYS A 13 -1.75 -16.64 -7.07
N PRO A 14 -0.70 -17.45 -6.98
CA PRO A 14 0.44 -17.14 -6.12
C PRO A 14 1.03 -15.77 -6.45
N SER A 15 1.50 -15.05 -5.43
CA SER A 15 2.07 -13.70 -5.61
C SER A 15 3.20 -13.70 -6.65
N GLY A 16 3.01 -13.00 -7.77
CA GLY A 16 4.02 -12.82 -8.81
C GLY A 16 5.27 -12.10 -8.27
N ILE A 17 5.09 -11.16 -7.33
CA ILE A 17 6.21 -10.48 -6.64
C ILE A 17 7.09 -11.49 -5.91
N ARG A 18 6.49 -12.44 -5.18
CA ARG A 18 7.26 -13.50 -4.48
C ARG A 18 7.97 -14.42 -5.47
N ARG A 19 7.34 -14.74 -6.60
CA ARG A 19 7.94 -15.58 -7.64
C ARG A 19 9.17 -14.91 -8.26
N ILE A 20 9.08 -13.63 -8.60
CA ILE A 20 10.22 -12.85 -9.11
C ILE A 20 11.35 -12.78 -8.09
N ASN A 21 11.05 -12.50 -6.82
CA ASN A 21 12.06 -12.47 -5.77
C ASN A 21 12.75 -13.84 -5.57
N ALA A 22 11.98 -14.93 -5.65
CA ALA A 22 12.54 -16.27 -5.56
C ALA A 22 13.45 -16.61 -6.77
N LEU A 23 13.09 -16.13 -7.97
CA LEU A 23 13.95 -16.27 -9.15
C LEU A 23 15.22 -15.43 -9.02
N ALA A 24 15.11 -14.16 -8.59
CA ALA A 24 16.25 -13.28 -8.37
C ALA A 24 17.26 -13.87 -7.38
N ALA A 25 16.76 -14.49 -6.30
CA ALA A 25 17.61 -15.15 -5.28
C ALA A 25 18.42 -16.33 -5.85
N GLN A 26 18.03 -16.93 -6.98
CA GLN A 26 18.78 -17.99 -7.66
C GLN A 26 19.89 -17.46 -8.59
N HIS A 27 19.96 -16.13 -8.78
CA HIS A 27 20.94 -15.49 -9.67
C HIS A 27 21.93 -14.67 -8.82
N PRO A 28 23.15 -15.18 -8.54
CA PRO A 28 24.15 -14.47 -7.77
C PRO A 28 24.49 -13.11 -8.38
N GLY A 29 24.48 -12.07 -7.55
CA GLY A 29 24.72 -10.68 -7.97
C GLY A 29 23.54 -10.00 -8.65
N CYS A 30 22.35 -10.57 -8.60
CA CYS A 30 21.13 -9.93 -9.05
C CYS A 30 20.76 -8.76 -8.13
N ILE A 31 20.57 -7.59 -8.70
CA ILE A 31 20.12 -6.39 -7.98
C ILE A 31 18.60 -6.38 -7.97
N ALA A 32 18.01 -6.39 -6.76
CA ALA A 32 16.56 -6.48 -6.58
C ALA A 32 15.92 -5.07 -6.48
N LEU A 33 15.58 -4.46 -7.62
CA LEU A 33 14.74 -3.27 -7.68
C LEU A 33 13.24 -3.63 -7.60
N ALA A 34 12.91 -4.71 -6.88
CA ALA A 34 11.58 -5.31 -6.80
C ALA A 34 10.95 -5.18 -5.40
N LEU A 35 11.76 -4.92 -4.36
CA LEU A 35 11.29 -4.87 -2.98
C LEU A 35 10.52 -3.57 -2.69
N GLY A 36 9.47 -3.66 -1.88
CA GLY A 36 8.69 -2.53 -1.39
C GLY A 36 8.93 -2.27 0.10
N GLU A 37 10.21 -2.22 0.49
CA GLU A 37 10.65 -2.13 1.88
C GLU A 37 11.75 -1.08 2.00
N PRO A 38 11.64 -0.11 2.95
CA PRO A 38 12.72 0.83 3.21
C PRO A 38 14.06 0.14 3.49
N ASP A 39 15.13 0.63 2.88
CA ASP A 39 16.50 0.16 3.09
C ASP A 39 17.18 0.78 4.31
N PHE A 40 16.45 1.62 5.03
CA PHE A 40 16.91 2.22 6.28
C PHE A 40 16.60 1.30 7.47
N PRO A 41 17.42 1.28 8.51
CA PRO A 41 17.05 0.71 9.79
C PRO A 41 15.94 1.53 10.45
N THR A 42 15.13 0.90 11.28
CA THR A 42 14.27 1.63 12.23
C THR A 42 15.14 2.55 13.10
N PRO A 43 14.79 3.82 13.31
CA PRO A 43 15.53 4.73 14.17
C PRO A 43 15.77 4.17 15.58
N ASP A 44 17.01 4.28 16.09
CA ASP A 44 17.41 3.71 17.39
C ASP A 44 16.53 4.16 18.56
N VAL A 45 16.05 5.41 18.53
CA VAL A 45 15.17 5.95 19.56
C VAL A 45 13.80 5.26 19.61
N ILE A 46 13.38 4.63 18.52
CA ILE A 46 12.16 3.81 18.45
C ILE A 46 12.47 2.41 18.98
N SER A 47 13.56 1.80 18.51
CA SER A 47 13.95 0.45 18.91
C SER A 47 14.27 0.34 20.42
N ALA A 48 14.81 1.41 21.03
CA ALA A 48 15.09 1.47 22.45
C ALA A 48 13.84 1.33 23.33
N GLU A 49 12.68 1.78 22.85
CA GLU A 49 11.41 1.67 23.61
C GLU A 49 10.95 0.22 23.74
N VAL A 50 11.25 -0.65 22.77
CA VAL A 50 10.97 -2.09 22.89
C VAL A 50 11.76 -2.71 24.02
N THR A 51 13.07 -2.40 24.10
CA THR A 51 13.92 -2.90 25.19
C THR A 51 13.37 -2.43 26.54
N ALA A 52 13.02 -1.16 26.66
CA ALA A 52 12.45 -0.60 27.87
C ALA A 52 11.08 -1.24 28.23
N SER A 53 10.25 -1.58 27.26
CA SER A 53 8.98 -2.29 27.47
C SER A 53 9.21 -3.72 27.97
N LEU A 54 10.15 -4.44 27.40
CA LEU A 54 10.52 -5.80 27.84
C LEU A 54 11.12 -5.80 29.25
N ASP A 55 11.93 -4.78 29.60
CA ASP A 55 12.50 -4.63 30.95
C ASP A 55 11.40 -4.34 32.01
N ARG A 56 10.22 -3.88 31.59
CA ARG A 56 9.03 -3.68 32.45
C ARG A 56 8.08 -4.87 32.46
N ASP A 57 8.48 -6.01 31.89
CA ASP A 57 7.62 -7.22 31.74
C ASP A 57 6.32 -6.97 30.96
N ASP A 58 6.34 -6.07 29.99
CA ASP A 58 5.17 -5.65 29.21
C ASP A 58 4.80 -6.66 28.12
N THR A 59 4.54 -7.89 28.52
CA THR A 59 4.38 -9.06 27.65
C THR A 59 2.98 -9.70 27.71
N HIS A 60 2.03 -9.03 28.35
CA HIS A 60 0.66 -9.50 28.50
C HIS A 60 -0.28 -8.84 27.49
N TYR A 61 -1.47 -9.42 27.32
CA TYR A 61 -2.47 -8.88 26.40
C TYR A 61 -2.82 -7.42 26.72
N PRO A 62 -2.66 -6.48 25.78
CA PRO A 62 -3.21 -5.15 25.91
C PRO A 62 -4.72 -5.15 25.63
N PRO A 63 -5.42 -4.03 25.81
CA PRO A 63 -6.79 -3.89 25.29
C PRO A 63 -6.87 -4.21 23.80
N ASN A 64 -7.97 -4.81 23.36
CA ASN A 64 -8.18 -5.27 21.98
C ASN A 64 -7.83 -4.17 20.93
N ASN A 65 -8.38 -2.97 21.07
CA ASN A 65 -8.13 -1.87 20.13
C ASN A 65 -6.76 -1.17 20.35
N GLY A 66 -5.91 -1.68 21.23
CA GLY A 66 -4.65 -1.06 21.62
C GLY A 66 -4.75 -0.21 22.87
N ARG A 67 -3.59 0.18 23.43
CA ARG A 67 -3.51 0.99 24.65
C ARG A 67 -4.14 2.37 24.45
N PRO A 68 -4.93 2.88 25.43
CA PRO A 68 -5.55 4.20 25.33
C PRO A 68 -4.55 5.31 25.01
N ALA A 69 -3.40 5.35 25.69
CA ALA A 69 -2.39 6.37 25.47
C ALA A 69 -1.87 6.42 24.01
N LEU A 70 -1.69 5.26 23.35
CA LEU A 70 -1.28 5.22 21.95
C LEU A 70 -2.41 5.64 21.02
N ARG A 71 -3.67 5.24 21.32
CA ARG A 71 -4.84 5.68 20.54
C ARG A 71 -5.06 7.20 20.64
N GLU A 72 -4.83 7.79 21.82
CA GLU A 72 -4.82 9.24 22.02
C GLU A 72 -3.72 9.93 21.22
N ALA A 73 -2.50 9.38 21.23
CA ALA A 73 -1.39 9.89 20.43
C ALA A 73 -1.68 9.82 18.93
N LEU A 74 -2.29 8.73 18.44
CA LEU A 74 -2.71 8.58 17.04
C LEU A 74 -3.83 9.55 16.69
N SER A 75 -4.81 9.75 17.56
CA SER A 75 -5.87 10.75 17.37
C SER A 75 -5.28 12.16 17.23
N ALA A 76 -4.33 12.54 18.08
CA ALA A 76 -3.64 13.82 17.98
C ALA A 76 -2.83 13.93 16.68
N TYR A 77 -2.04 12.90 16.34
CA TYR A 77 -1.25 12.83 15.09
C TYR A 77 -2.11 12.98 13.83
N MET A 78 -3.25 12.30 13.78
CA MET A 78 -4.21 12.45 12.68
C MET A 78 -4.85 13.83 12.68
N GLY A 79 -5.16 14.38 13.87
CA GLY A 79 -5.70 15.74 14.02
C GLY A 79 -4.77 16.82 13.47
N ASP A 80 -3.46 16.70 13.73
CA ASP A 80 -2.44 17.60 13.17
C ASP A 80 -2.39 17.52 11.64
N ALA A 81 -2.76 16.38 11.09
CA ALA A 81 -2.89 16.15 9.65
C ALA A 81 -4.31 16.46 9.11
N GLY A 82 -5.19 17.09 9.90
CA GLY A 82 -6.53 17.48 9.46
C GLY A 82 -7.57 16.36 9.43
N LEU A 83 -7.32 15.22 10.10
CA LEU A 83 -8.26 14.11 10.20
C LEU A 83 -8.85 14.04 11.62
N ALA A 84 -10.14 14.30 11.75
CA ALA A 84 -10.82 14.39 13.05
C ALA A 84 -11.38 13.03 13.47
N PHE A 85 -10.53 12.14 13.99
CA PHE A 85 -10.91 10.87 14.63
C PHE A 85 -10.54 10.91 16.11
N SER A 86 -11.47 10.54 17.00
CA SER A 86 -11.20 10.39 18.43
C SER A 86 -10.43 9.09 18.72
N ALA A 87 -9.83 8.99 19.92
CA ALA A 87 -9.13 7.79 20.34
C ALA A 87 -10.01 6.52 20.29
N ASP A 88 -11.32 6.65 20.52
CA ASP A 88 -12.25 5.51 20.46
C ASP A 88 -12.61 5.08 19.04
N GLU A 89 -12.22 5.87 18.06
CA GLU A 89 -12.41 5.59 16.65
C GLU A 89 -11.13 5.05 15.98
N VAL A 90 -10.15 4.62 16.76
CA VAL A 90 -8.86 4.07 16.31
C VAL A 90 -8.70 2.64 16.82
N ILE A 91 -8.25 1.75 15.93
CA ILE A 91 -7.81 0.39 16.26
C ILE A 91 -6.35 0.22 15.83
N LEU A 92 -5.48 -0.20 16.76
CA LEU A 92 -4.13 -0.68 16.47
C LEU A 92 -4.23 -2.06 15.80
N THR A 93 -3.47 -2.26 14.74
CA THR A 93 -3.53 -3.47 13.93
C THR A 93 -2.16 -4.09 13.71
N ASP A 94 -2.13 -5.39 13.37
CA ASP A 94 -0.92 -6.11 13.01
C ASP A 94 -0.48 -5.75 11.57
N GLY A 95 -0.13 -4.46 11.39
CA GLY A 95 0.12 -3.79 10.13
C GLY A 95 -1.14 -3.49 9.33
N ALA A 96 -0.99 -2.70 8.25
CA ALA A 96 -2.10 -2.35 7.35
C ALA A 96 -2.74 -3.58 6.68
N THR A 97 -2.01 -4.70 6.54
CA THR A 97 -2.55 -5.95 5.98
C THR A 97 -3.68 -6.51 6.85
N GLU A 98 -3.49 -6.51 8.16
CA GLU A 98 -4.55 -6.93 9.09
C GLU A 98 -5.67 -5.90 9.12
N ALA A 99 -5.37 -4.60 9.14
CA ALA A 99 -6.36 -3.53 9.09
C ALA A 99 -7.30 -3.68 7.87
N LEU A 100 -6.75 -3.90 6.66
CA LEU A 100 -7.52 -4.18 5.45
C LEU A 100 -8.36 -5.45 5.60
N SER A 101 -7.78 -6.51 6.16
CA SER A 101 -8.46 -7.79 6.35
C SER A 101 -9.63 -7.66 7.31
N ALA A 102 -9.44 -6.98 8.44
CA ALA A 102 -10.48 -6.73 9.43
C ALA A 102 -11.60 -5.84 8.88
N ALA A 103 -11.23 -4.77 8.15
CA ALA A 103 -12.19 -3.87 7.53
C ALA A 103 -13.08 -4.61 6.51
N PHE A 104 -12.49 -5.34 5.57
CA PHE A 104 -13.26 -6.07 4.58
C PHE A 104 -14.03 -7.26 5.17
N MET A 105 -13.49 -7.96 6.18
CA MET A 105 -14.22 -9.01 6.88
C MET A 105 -15.46 -8.48 7.60
N ALA A 106 -15.41 -7.26 8.12
CA ALA A 106 -16.54 -6.62 8.76
C ALA A 106 -17.57 -6.07 7.77
N MET A 107 -17.13 -5.65 6.56
CA MET A 107 -18.00 -5.00 5.57
C MET A 107 -18.69 -5.96 4.62
N LEU A 108 -17.99 -7.03 4.21
CA LEU A 108 -18.38 -7.83 3.03
C LEU A 108 -19.26 -9.01 3.40
N ASN A 109 -20.30 -9.20 2.63
CA ASN A 109 -21.08 -10.44 2.56
C ASN A 109 -20.72 -11.21 1.28
N PRO A 110 -20.99 -12.53 1.23
CA PRO A 110 -20.83 -13.29 0.00
C PRO A 110 -21.61 -12.67 -1.17
N GLY A 111 -20.92 -12.38 -2.27
CA GLY A 111 -21.48 -11.78 -3.47
C GLY A 111 -21.44 -10.26 -3.53
N ASP A 112 -21.04 -9.58 -2.47
CA ASP A 112 -20.74 -8.13 -2.52
C ASP A 112 -19.59 -7.85 -3.48
N GLU A 113 -19.54 -6.65 -4.05
CA GLU A 113 -18.50 -6.21 -4.97
C GLU A 113 -17.67 -5.08 -4.36
N VAL A 114 -16.34 -5.13 -4.61
CA VAL A 114 -15.41 -4.06 -4.25
C VAL A 114 -14.73 -3.54 -5.50
N ILE A 115 -14.82 -2.23 -5.75
CA ILE A 115 -14.13 -1.58 -6.85
C ILE A 115 -12.66 -1.38 -6.47
N ILE A 116 -11.77 -1.83 -7.36
CA ILE A 116 -10.32 -1.72 -7.21
C ILE A 116 -9.75 -0.99 -8.43
N PRO A 117 -9.41 0.31 -8.31
CA PRO A 117 -8.70 1.02 -9.36
C PRO A 117 -7.34 0.36 -9.63
N THR A 118 -7.10 -0.10 -10.87
CA THR A 118 -5.83 -0.71 -11.28
C THR A 118 -4.98 0.30 -12.06
N PRO A 119 -3.64 0.24 -11.92
CA PRO A 119 -2.86 -0.78 -11.22
C PRO A 119 -2.97 -0.68 -9.69
N ALA A 120 -3.06 -1.84 -9.04
CA ALA A 120 -3.30 -1.94 -7.60
C ALA A 120 -2.46 -3.02 -6.93
N PHE A 121 -2.23 -2.87 -5.64
CA PHE A 121 -1.58 -3.92 -4.85
C PHE A 121 -2.49 -5.16 -4.75
N GLY A 122 -2.00 -6.31 -5.22
CA GLY A 122 -2.77 -7.56 -5.34
C GLY A 122 -3.36 -8.12 -4.03
N LEU A 123 -3.00 -7.51 -2.88
CA LEU A 123 -3.59 -7.85 -1.59
C LEU A 123 -5.08 -7.54 -1.55
N TYR A 124 -5.54 -6.45 -2.17
CA TYR A 124 -6.94 -6.05 -2.13
C TYR A 124 -7.84 -7.11 -2.75
N GLU A 125 -7.52 -7.58 -3.97
CA GLU A 125 -8.23 -8.69 -4.62
C GLU A 125 -8.24 -9.92 -3.72
N SER A 126 -7.08 -10.27 -3.16
CA SER A 126 -6.92 -11.47 -2.35
C SER A 126 -7.83 -11.47 -1.11
N ILE A 127 -7.94 -10.32 -0.42
CA ILE A 127 -8.80 -10.17 0.76
C ILE A 127 -10.28 -10.21 0.34
N VAL A 128 -10.65 -9.51 -0.73
CA VAL A 128 -12.04 -9.49 -1.25
C VAL A 128 -12.49 -10.91 -1.59
N VAL A 129 -11.68 -11.66 -2.34
CA VAL A 129 -11.98 -13.06 -2.73
C VAL A 129 -12.02 -13.98 -1.51
N ALA A 130 -11.14 -13.78 -0.52
CA ALA A 130 -11.14 -14.56 0.71
C ALA A 130 -12.43 -14.40 1.52
N ASN A 131 -13.10 -13.25 1.40
CA ASN A 131 -14.40 -12.96 2.01
C ASN A 131 -15.60 -13.36 1.12
N HIS A 132 -15.38 -14.19 0.07
CA HIS A 132 -16.41 -14.64 -0.88
C HIS A 132 -17.11 -13.49 -1.64
N ALA A 133 -16.48 -12.33 -1.71
CA ALA A 133 -16.89 -11.18 -2.48
C ALA A 133 -16.16 -11.15 -3.84
N LYS A 134 -16.52 -10.20 -4.70
CA LYS A 134 -15.97 -10.06 -6.05
C LYS A 134 -15.19 -8.76 -6.18
N ALA A 135 -13.97 -8.84 -6.71
CA ALA A 135 -13.21 -7.68 -7.14
C ALA A 135 -13.74 -7.19 -8.51
N VAL A 136 -14.03 -5.90 -8.60
CA VAL A 136 -14.39 -5.19 -9.85
C VAL A 136 -13.27 -4.23 -10.16
N PHE A 137 -12.54 -4.49 -11.24
CA PHE A 137 -11.37 -3.68 -11.59
C PHE A 137 -11.78 -2.46 -12.41
N LEU A 138 -11.27 -1.29 -12.01
CA LEU A 138 -11.38 -0.04 -12.74
C LEU A 138 -10.01 0.27 -13.36
N ASP A 139 -9.89 0.15 -14.67
CA ASP A 139 -8.66 0.51 -15.38
C ASP A 139 -8.47 2.05 -15.37
N THR A 140 -7.39 2.50 -14.73
CA THR A 140 -7.03 3.92 -14.64
C THR A 140 -5.89 4.32 -15.58
N GLU A 141 -5.29 3.38 -16.31
CA GLU A 141 -4.21 3.67 -17.25
C GLU A 141 -4.58 4.74 -18.29
N PRO A 142 -5.78 4.68 -18.95
CA PRO A 142 -6.18 5.68 -19.94
C PRO A 142 -6.24 7.11 -19.41
N ALA A 143 -6.44 7.28 -18.08
CA ALA A 143 -6.46 8.55 -17.38
C ALA A 143 -5.14 8.87 -16.66
N GLN A 144 -4.02 8.26 -17.08
CA GLN A 144 -2.71 8.43 -16.44
C GLN A 144 -2.74 8.10 -14.94
N PHE A 145 -3.39 6.99 -14.60
CA PHE A 145 -3.58 6.48 -13.25
C PHE A 145 -4.40 7.41 -12.33
N GLN A 146 -5.22 8.30 -12.93
CA GLN A 146 -6.25 9.06 -12.24
C GLN A 146 -7.61 8.37 -12.40
N ILE A 147 -8.56 8.70 -11.51
CA ILE A 147 -9.90 8.10 -11.54
C ILE A 147 -10.83 8.98 -12.37
N ASP A 148 -11.28 8.47 -13.52
CA ASP A 148 -12.34 9.07 -14.31
C ASP A 148 -13.71 8.72 -13.71
N GLU A 149 -14.56 9.74 -13.50
CA GLU A 149 -15.87 9.57 -12.88
C GLU A 149 -16.80 8.69 -13.72
N GLY A 150 -16.77 8.84 -15.05
CA GLY A 150 -17.62 8.07 -15.94
C GLY A 150 -17.27 6.59 -15.90
N ALA A 151 -15.98 6.27 -15.95
CA ALA A 151 -15.48 4.91 -15.83
C ALA A 151 -15.79 4.31 -14.45
N LEU A 152 -15.63 5.10 -13.36
CA LEU A 152 -15.97 4.67 -12.01
C LEU A 152 -17.48 4.34 -11.89
N ARG A 153 -18.36 5.22 -12.40
CA ARG A 153 -19.80 5.00 -12.40
C ARG A 153 -20.20 3.73 -13.14
N ALA A 154 -19.51 3.41 -14.22
CA ALA A 154 -19.77 2.20 -14.99
C ALA A 154 -19.44 0.90 -14.21
N CYS A 155 -18.58 0.98 -13.20
CA CYS A 155 -18.25 -0.15 -12.31
C CYS A 155 -19.27 -0.36 -11.19
N VAL A 156 -20.15 0.63 -10.91
CA VAL A 156 -21.11 0.53 -9.79
C VAL A 156 -22.30 -0.32 -10.16
N THR A 157 -22.62 -1.27 -9.31
CA THR A 157 -23.81 -2.14 -9.39
C THR A 157 -24.56 -2.12 -8.05
N PRO A 158 -25.77 -2.68 -7.99
CA PRO A 158 -26.46 -2.84 -6.70
C PRO A 158 -25.73 -3.74 -5.69
N ALA A 159 -24.74 -4.52 -6.11
CA ALA A 159 -23.89 -5.34 -5.26
C ALA A 159 -22.63 -4.61 -4.79
N THR A 160 -22.33 -3.43 -5.32
CA THR A 160 -21.13 -2.67 -4.95
C THR A 160 -21.21 -2.24 -3.49
N LYS A 161 -20.23 -2.63 -2.70
CA LYS A 161 -20.15 -2.37 -1.26
C LYS A 161 -19.13 -1.32 -0.90
N ALA A 162 -18.00 -1.33 -1.62
CA ALA A 162 -16.88 -0.43 -1.31
C ALA A 162 -16.03 -0.14 -2.57
N ILE A 163 -15.26 0.93 -2.49
CA ILE A 163 -14.08 1.19 -3.31
C ILE A 163 -12.86 1.25 -2.40
N VAL A 164 -11.73 0.66 -2.82
CA VAL A 164 -10.43 0.84 -2.14
C VAL A 164 -9.54 1.73 -2.98
N ILE A 165 -9.00 2.79 -2.37
CA ILE A 165 -8.05 3.71 -3.01
C ILE A 165 -6.74 3.73 -2.24
N CYS A 166 -5.62 3.90 -2.95
CA CYS A 166 -4.29 4.04 -2.38
C CYS A 166 -3.62 5.28 -2.96
N SER A 167 -3.30 6.27 -2.11
CA SER A 167 -2.70 7.52 -2.55
C SER A 167 -1.75 8.07 -1.48
N PRO A 168 -0.44 8.09 -1.77
CA PRO A 168 0.29 7.65 -2.98
C PRO A 168 0.14 6.16 -3.29
N ASN A 169 0.13 5.82 -4.58
CA ASN A 169 -0.20 4.48 -5.06
C ASN A 169 1.01 3.54 -5.15
N ASN A 170 0.81 2.29 -4.84
CA ASN A 170 1.66 1.16 -5.22
C ASN A 170 0.94 0.37 -6.33
N PRO A 171 1.46 0.35 -7.58
CA PRO A 171 2.86 0.46 -7.98
C PRO A 171 3.30 1.81 -8.58
N THR A 172 2.42 2.74 -8.86
CA THR A 172 2.71 3.87 -9.76
C THR A 172 3.47 5.02 -9.09
N GLY A 173 3.39 5.16 -7.77
CA GLY A 173 3.83 6.36 -7.07
C GLY A 173 2.95 7.58 -7.31
N CYS A 174 1.86 7.45 -8.08
CA CYS A 174 0.94 8.54 -8.35
C CYS A 174 0.13 8.92 -7.11
N ILE A 175 -0.19 10.21 -7.02
CA ILE A 175 -1.15 10.75 -6.06
C ILE A 175 -2.46 11.01 -6.82
N LEU A 176 -3.58 10.63 -6.23
CA LEU A 176 -4.89 10.99 -6.78
C LEU A 176 -5.10 12.50 -6.65
N ASN A 177 -5.40 13.14 -7.77
CA ASN A 177 -5.67 14.57 -7.80
C ASN A 177 -7.06 14.92 -7.24
N ALA A 178 -7.32 16.20 -7.02
CA ALA A 178 -8.60 16.68 -6.48
C ALA A 178 -9.81 16.17 -7.30
N ALA A 179 -9.71 16.15 -8.62
CA ALA A 179 -10.80 15.69 -9.48
C ALA A 179 -11.11 14.19 -9.28
N SER A 180 -10.07 13.36 -9.11
CA SER A 180 -10.21 11.93 -8.79
C SER A 180 -10.85 11.72 -7.43
N LEU A 181 -10.41 12.46 -6.40
CA LEU A 181 -10.98 12.37 -5.05
C LEU A 181 -12.45 12.81 -5.04
N ASP A 182 -12.78 13.91 -5.74
CA ASP A 182 -14.16 14.41 -5.89
C ASP A 182 -15.05 13.42 -6.65
N ALA A 183 -14.50 12.73 -7.67
CA ALA A 183 -15.23 11.68 -8.39
C ALA A 183 -15.58 10.50 -7.48
N VAL A 184 -14.61 10.04 -6.68
CA VAL A 184 -14.85 8.98 -5.69
C VAL A 184 -15.91 9.41 -4.69
N ALA A 185 -15.82 10.63 -4.16
CA ALA A 185 -16.77 11.15 -3.18
C ALA A 185 -18.19 11.19 -3.71
N ARG A 186 -18.40 11.79 -4.92
CA ARG A 186 -19.73 11.87 -5.54
C ARG A 186 -20.33 10.49 -5.80
N VAL A 187 -19.52 9.52 -6.25
CA VAL A 187 -20.01 8.17 -6.51
C VAL A 187 -20.30 7.44 -5.21
N ALA A 188 -19.43 7.54 -4.21
CA ALA A 188 -19.62 6.92 -2.91
C ALA A 188 -20.87 7.43 -2.19
N GLU A 189 -21.10 8.75 -2.18
CA GLU A 189 -22.28 9.37 -1.60
C GLU A 189 -23.58 8.91 -2.29
N GLN A 190 -23.60 8.96 -3.63
CA GLN A 190 -24.79 8.62 -4.41
C GLN A 190 -25.15 7.12 -4.35
N ALA A 191 -24.14 6.25 -4.30
CA ALA A 191 -24.35 4.81 -4.24
C ALA A 191 -24.43 4.28 -2.80
N GLY A 192 -24.09 5.08 -1.79
CA GLY A 192 -24.09 4.68 -0.38
C GLY A 192 -23.01 3.64 -0.06
N ILE A 193 -21.87 3.66 -0.79
CA ILE A 193 -20.77 2.70 -0.62
C ILE A 193 -19.66 3.23 0.28
N TYR A 194 -18.89 2.32 0.87
CA TYR A 194 -17.73 2.67 1.67
C TYR A 194 -16.52 3.06 0.81
N VAL A 195 -15.67 3.95 1.35
CA VAL A 195 -14.35 4.28 0.79
C VAL A 195 -13.29 3.81 1.78
N VAL A 196 -12.47 2.84 1.35
CA VAL A 196 -11.34 2.34 2.12
C VAL A 196 -10.08 3.02 1.58
N CYS A 197 -9.47 3.88 2.40
CA CYS A 197 -8.27 4.64 2.07
C CYS A 197 -7.04 3.92 2.61
N ASP A 198 -6.24 3.31 1.74
CA ASP A 198 -4.91 2.78 2.09
C ASP A 198 -3.89 3.91 1.99
N ASP A 199 -3.69 4.61 3.10
CA ASP A 199 -2.84 5.81 3.21
C ASP A 199 -1.42 5.48 3.73
N VAL A 200 -0.95 4.24 3.60
CA VAL A 200 0.35 3.79 4.14
C VAL A 200 1.57 4.56 3.62
N TYR A 201 1.43 5.29 2.52
CA TYR A 201 2.47 6.13 1.92
C TYR A 201 2.28 7.62 2.15
N ASN A 202 1.31 8.05 2.96
CA ASN A 202 0.93 9.46 3.17
C ASN A 202 2.06 10.39 3.62
N ARG A 203 3.14 9.84 4.23
CA ARG A 203 4.34 10.59 4.64
C ARG A 203 5.47 10.55 3.60
N LEU A 204 5.30 9.79 2.54
CA LEU A 204 6.27 9.67 1.43
C LEU A 204 5.72 10.42 0.21
N VAL A 205 5.71 11.74 0.28
CA VAL A 205 5.15 12.66 -0.72
C VAL A 205 6.20 13.66 -1.14
N TYR A 206 6.37 13.88 -2.44
CA TYR A 206 7.42 14.72 -3.04
C TYR A 206 6.91 16.04 -3.62
N VAL A 207 5.60 16.28 -3.53
CA VAL A 207 4.93 17.46 -4.11
C VAL A 207 4.17 18.22 -3.04
N ASP A 208 3.98 19.51 -3.26
CA ASP A 208 3.10 20.34 -2.43
C ASP A 208 1.63 20.13 -2.77
N GLY A 209 0.74 20.44 -1.81
CA GLY A 209 -0.71 20.40 -2.03
C GLY A 209 -1.31 18.99 -2.05
N TYR A 210 -0.60 17.99 -1.48
CA TYR A 210 -1.17 16.66 -1.26
C TYR A 210 -2.33 16.73 -0.29
N GLU A 211 -3.47 16.17 -0.70
CA GLU A 211 -4.65 15.99 0.15
C GLU A 211 -5.04 14.52 0.19
N ARG A 212 -5.44 14.05 1.35
CA ARG A 212 -6.04 12.71 1.53
C ARG A 212 -7.54 12.77 1.29
N PHE A 213 -8.16 11.67 0.90
CA PHE A 213 -9.60 11.61 0.68
C PHE A 213 -10.40 12.08 1.91
N ALA A 214 -10.07 11.56 3.09
CA ALA A 214 -10.78 11.90 4.32
C ALA A 214 -10.55 13.35 4.79
N GLN A 215 -9.46 14.01 4.36
CA GLN A 215 -9.25 15.45 4.60
C GLN A 215 -10.13 16.30 3.68
N ARG A 216 -10.21 15.90 2.41
CA ARG A 216 -10.93 16.63 1.37
C ARG A 216 -12.45 16.47 1.51
N HIS A 217 -12.90 15.30 1.95
CA HIS A 217 -14.30 14.92 2.06
C HIS A 217 -14.69 14.48 3.48
N PRO A 218 -14.58 15.39 4.48
CA PRO A 218 -14.94 15.08 5.87
C PRO A 218 -16.44 14.79 6.05
N GLU A 219 -17.27 15.22 5.11
CA GLU A 219 -18.71 14.92 5.08
C GLU A 219 -19.02 13.43 4.86
N LEU A 220 -18.09 12.68 4.24
CA LEU A 220 -18.23 11.22 4.03
C LEU A 220 -17.61 10.37 5.15
N ARG A 221 -17.37 10.97 6.30
CA ARG A 221 -16.71 10.32 7.43
C ARG A 221 -17.37 9.01 7.87
N GLU A 222 -18.71 8.95 7.82
CA GLU A 222 -19.46 7.74 8.18
C GLU A 222 -19.28 6.56 7.19
N GLN A 223 -18.76 6.84 6.00
CA GLN A 223 -18.52 5.87 4.93
C GLN A 223 -17.03 5.67 4.67
N THR A 224 -16.13 6.35 5.41
CA THR A 224 -14.68 6.31 5.15
C THR A 224 -13.95 5.53 6.22
N VAL A 225 -13.08 4.61 5.78
CA VAL A 225 -12.11 3.91 6.62
C VAL A 225 -10.72 4.32 6.17
N VAL A 226 -9.95 4.92 7.07
CA VAL A 226 -8.56 5.31 6.85
C VAL A 226 -7.65 4.25 7.45
N ILE A 227 -6.68 3.76 6.66
CA ILE A 227 -5.70 2.75 7.07
C ILE A 227 -4.31 3.34 6.89
N GLU A 228 -3.53 3.31 7.95
CA GLU A 228 -2.16 3.80 7.97
C GLU A 228 -1.21 2.76 8.58
N SER A 229 0.10 2.98 8.45
CA SER A 229 1.09 2.03 8.94
C SER A 229 2.38 2.72 9.39
N PHE A 230 3.02 2.15 10.40
CA PHE A 230 4.38 2.51 10.79
C PHE A 230 5.45 1.98 9.82
N SER A 231 5.08 1.03 8.97
CA SER A 231 6.01 0.29 8.09
C SER A 231 6.86 1.17 7.19
N LYS A 232 6.25 2.21 6.56
CA LYS A 232 6.92 2.98 5.51
C LYS A 232 7.57 4.25 6.03
N PRO A 233 6.88 5.11 6.81
CA PRO A 233 7.46 6.36 7.29
C PRO A 233 8.64 6.19 8.25
N TRP A 234 8.68 5.07 8.98
CA TRP A 234 9.69 4.85 10.04
C TRP A 234 10.51 3.57 9.84
N ALA A 235 10.51 2.99 8.64
CA ALA A 235 11.24 1.78 8.31
C ALA A 235 10.94 0.60 9.28
N MET A 236 9.66 0.40 9.60
CA MET A 236 9.17 -0.57 10.58
C MET A 236 8.41 -1.73 9.93
N THR A 237 8.85 -2.21 8.76
CA THR A 237 8.12 -3.24 7.99
C THR A 237 8.02 -4.57 8.73
N GLY A 238 9.08 -4.97 9.43
CA GLY A 238 9.15 -6.20 10.23
C GLY A 238 8.40 -6.14 11.56
N TRP A 239 8.05 -4.95 12.04
CA TRP A 239 7.35 -4.74 13.32
C TRP A 239 5.88 -5.12 13.25
N ARG A 240 5.30 -5.15 12.08
CA ARG A 240 3.87 -5.46 11.88
C ARG A 240 2.94 -4.53 12.65
N LEU A 241 3.18 -3.22 12.62
CA LEU A 241 2.32 -2.23 13.26
C LEU A 241 1.65 -1.30 12.26
N GLY A 242 0.36 -1.06 12.48
CA GLY A 242 -0.48 -0.13 11.75
C GLY A 242 -1.68 0.27 12.58
N TRP A 243 -2.55 1.04 11.99
CA TRP A 243 -3.84 1.37 12.58
C TRP A 243 -4.88 1.63 11.50
N LEU A 244 -6.12 1.54 11.90
CA LEU A 244 -7.23 2.06 11.13
C LEU A 244 -8.03 3.07 11.96
N ALA A 245 -8.69 4.00 11.27
CA ALA A 245 -9.61 4.94 11.86
C ALA A 245 -10.88 5.04 11.02
N ALA A 246 -12.04 5.07 11.65
CA ALA A 246 -13.34 5.23 11.03
C ALA A 246 -14.34 5.78 12.07
N ALA A 247 -15.55 6.15 11.64
CA ALA A 247 -16.61 6.54 12.55
C ALA A 247 -16.94 5.43 13.57
N ALA A 248 -17.31 5.81 14.78
CA ALA A 248 -17.51 4.88 15.90
C ALA A 248 -18.40 3.66 15.58
N PRO A 249 -19.53 3.77 14.84
CA PRO A 249 -20.32 2.59 14.46
C PRO A 249 -19.56 1.62 13.56
N VAL A 250 -18.72 2.13 12.65
CA VAL A 250 -17.90 1.33 11.73
C VAL A 250 -16.77 0.63 12.49
N VAL A 251 -16.07 1.37 13.37
CA VAL A 251 -15.03 0.81 14.24
C VAL A 251 -15.58 -0.30 15.11
N ALA A 252 -16.78 -0.16 15.66
CA ALA A 252 -17.39 -1.19 16.51
C ALA A 252 -17.59 -2.54 15.78
N GLU A 253 -17.90 -2.51 14.48
CA GLU A 253 -18.02 -3.73 13.65
C GLU A 253 -16.62 -4.28 13.28
N ILE A 254 -15.68 -3.41 12.89
CA ILE A 254 -14.31 -3.82 12.54
C ILE A 254 -13.59 -4.42 13.75
N ALA A 255 -13.80 -3.88 14.95
CA ALA A 255 -13.20 -4.38 16.18
C ALA A 255 -13.57 -5.86 16.48
N LYS A 256 -14.76 -6.31 16.05
CA LYS A 256 -15.14 -7.73 16.16
C LYS A 256 -14.28 -8.61 15.27
N ALA A 257 -14.06 -8.20 14.03
CA ALA A 257 -13.20 -8.93 13.09
C ALA A 257 -11.74 -8.94 13.59
N HIS A 258 -11.20 -7.78 13.97
CA HIS A 258 -9.88 -7.61 14.55
C HIS A 258 -9.65 -8.55 15.75
N GLN A 259 -10.61 -8.60 16.69
CA GLN A 259 -10.52 -9.47 17.87
C GLN A 259 -10.35 -10.95 17.51
N TYR A 260 -11.03 -11.43 16.47
CA TYR A 260 -10.95 -12.85 16.06
C TYR A 260 -9.78 -13.14 15.13
N LEU A 261 -9.20 -12.13 14.48
CA LEU A 261 -8.00 -12.29 13.66
C LEU A 261 -6.73 -12.38 14.51
N VAL A 262 -6.53 -11.45 15.44
CA VAL A 262 -5.27 -11.30 16.17
C VAL A 262 -5.41 -11.09 17.69
N SER A 263 -6.62 -10.89 18.21
CA SER A 263 -6.93 -10.51 19.61
C SER A 263 -6.49 -9.08 19.97
N SER A 264 -5.27 -8.69 19.67
CA SER A 264 -4.69 -7.36 19.85
C SER A 264 -3.35 -7.28 19.14
N ALA A 265 -2.89 -6.07 18.81
CA ALA A 265 -1.52 -5.86 18.35
C ALA A 265 -0.51 -6.12 19.50
N VAL A 266 0.77 -6.28 19.15
CA VAL A 266 1.85 -6.67 20.08
C VAL A 266 2.04 -5.60 21.16
N SER A 267 2.01 -6.03 22.44
CA SER A 267 2.01 -5.12 23.60
C SER A 267 3.29 -4.30 23.74
N PHE A 268 4.46 -4.95 23.68
CA PHE A 268 5.76 -4.31 23.94
C PHE A 268 6.24 -3.39 22.79
N GLU A 269 5.52 -3.37 21.67
CA GLU A 269 5.80 -2.48 20.53
C GLU A 269 4.99 -1.17 20.60
N MET A 270 3.99 -1.08 21.49
CA MET A 270 3.08 0.08 21.52
C MET A 270 3.76 1.37 22.00
N ASP A 271 4.71 1.29 22.93
CA ASP A 271 5.47 2.46 23.37
C ASP A 271 6.43 2.93 22.24
N ALA A 272 7.02 1.98 21.52
CA ALA A 272 7.82 2.28 20.34
C ALA A 272 6.97 2.93 19.22
N ALA A 273 5.73 2.48 19.03
CA ALA A 273 4.79 3.11 18.10
C ALA A 273 4.49 4.56 18.50
N ALA A 274 4.22 4.81 19.79
CA ALA A 274 4.01 6.17 20.30
C ALA A 274 5.27 7.05 20.07
N ARG A 275 6.45 6.48 20.31
CA ARG A 275 7.73 7.16 20.03
C ARG A 275 7.91 7.48 18.57
N ALA A 276 7.55 6.56 17.66
CA ALA A 276 7.67 6.75 16.20
C ALA A 276 6.90 8.00 15.73
N LEU A 277 5.71 8.26 16.27
CA LEU A 277 4.90 9.43 15.91
C LEU A 277 5.61 10.77 16.20
N THR A 278 6.62 10.78 17.07
CA THR A 278 7.42 11.98 17.41
C THR A 278 8.71 12.09 16.59
N VAL A 279 9.04 11.09 15.78
CA VAL A 279 10.25 11.06 14.94
C VAL A 279 9.92 11.60 13.56
N ASP A 280 10.66 12.62 13.12
CA ASP A 280 10.49 13.21 11.79
C ASP A 280 11.04 12.27 10.69
N PRO A 281 10.21 11.80 9.74
CA PRO A 281 10.65 10.96 8.63
C PRO A 281 11.29 11.75 7.47
N THR A 282 11.30 13.07 7.51
CA THR A 282 11.81 13.94 6.44
C THR A 282 13.24 13.61 5.96
N PRO A 283 14.20 13.25 6.83
CA PRO A 283 15.53 12.87 6.37
C PRO A 283 15.52 11.71 5.37
N MET A 284 14.73 10.67 5.65
CA MET A 284 14.56 9.52 4.77
C MET A 284 13.83 9.90 3.47
N LEU A 285 12.79 10.73 3.58
CA LEU A 285 12.04 11.24 2.42
C LEU A 285 12.94 11.98 1.43
N LYS A 286 13.87 12.81 1.91
CA LYS A 286 14.84 13.54 1.06
C LYS A 286 15.75 12.60 0.27
N VAL A 287 16.17 11.49 0.87
CA VAL A 287 16.96 10.47 0.16
C VAL A 287 16.13 9.83 -0.95
N TYR A 288 14.89 9.43 -0.67
CA TYR A 288 14.00 8.87 -1.69
C TYR A 288 13.69 9.88 -2.80
N GLN A 289 13.56 11.14 -2.49
CA GLN A 289 13.37 12.19 -3.50
C GLN A 289 14.57 12.28 -4.45
N ALA A 290 15.78 12.28 -3.92
CA ALA A 290 17.00 12.27 -4.75
C ALA A 290 17.14 11.00 -5.60
N ARG A 291 16.77 9.83 -5.06
CA ARG A 291 16.74 8.57 -5.80
C ARG A 291 15.68 8.58 -6.91
N ARG A 292 14.50 9.13 -6.64
CA ARG A 292 13.43 9.33 -7.63
C ARG A 292 13.93 10.14 -8.82
N GLU A 293 14.61 11.25 -8.58
CA GLU A 293 15.16 12.10 -9.66
C GLU A 293 16.14 11.32 -10.56
N ARG A 294 17.02 10.51 -9.94
CA ARG A 294 17.95 9.65 -10.70
C ARG A 294 17.21 8.59 -11.52
N VAL A 295 16.19 7.95 -10.95
CA VAL A 295 15.35 6.97 -11.65
C VAL A 295 14.66 7.61 -12.85
N LEU A 296 14.03 8.77 -12.68
CA LEU A 296 13.34 9.47 -13.77
C LEU A 296 14.30 9.87 -14.89
N ALA A 297 15.48 10.38 -14.54
CA ALA A 297 16.51 10.70 -15.54
C ALA A 297 16.97 9.45 -16.32
N ALA A 298 17.18 8.33 -15.62
CA ALA A 298 17.58 7.07 -16.25
C ALA A 298 16.49 6.49 -17.16
N LEU A 299 15.22 6.47 -16.71
CA LEU A 299 14.08 5.99 -17.50
C LEU A 299 13.89 6.84 -18.76
N SER A 300 13.99 8.16 -18.64
CA SER A 300 13.95 9.09 -19.78
C SER A 300 15.09 8.80 -20.80
N ALA A 301 16.31 8.59 -20.30
CA ALA A 301 17.45 8.24 -21.18
C ALA A 301 17.30 6.89 -21.87
N MET A 302 16.55 5.95 -21.29
CA MET A 302 16.19 4.66 -21.90
C MET A 302 15.00 4.76 -22.88
N GLY A 303 14.32 5.92 -22.95
CA GLY A 303 13.10 6.09 -23.76
C GLY A 303 11.89 5.34 -23.17
N LEU A 304 11.85 5.14 -21.86
CA LEU A 304 10.74 4.51 -21.18
C LEU A 304 9.76 5.56 -20.67
N ASP A 305 8.54 5.54 -21.19
CA ASP A 305 7.48 6.43 -20.72
C ASP A 305 7.05 6.06 -19.30
N VAL A 306 6.97 7.06 -18.43
CA VAL A 306 6.54 6.89 -17.04
C VAL A 306 5.70 8.08 -16.60
N VAL A 307 4.55 7.82 -15.97
CA VAL A 307 3.84 8.86 -15.22
C VAL A 307 4.69 9.17 -13.99
N GLU A 308 5.02 10.44 -13.81
CA GLU A 308 5.93 10.89 -12.77
C GLU A 308 5.39 10.55 -11.37
N PRO A 309 6.10 9.72 -10.58
CA PRO A 309 5.67 9.38 -9.23
C PRO A 309 5.75 10.62 -8.33
N ALA A 310 4.64 10.96 -7.70
CA ALA A 310 4.53 12.09 -6.78
C ALA A 310 4.68 11.68 -5.31
N GLY A 311 4.73 10.35 -5.04
CA GLY A 311 4.92 9.79 -3.70
C GLY A 311 5.36 8.33 -3.74
N ALA A 312 5.35 7.67 -2.57
CA ALA A 312 5.88 6.33 -2.33
C ALA A 312 7.37 6.21 -2.74
N PHE A 313 7.84 5.05 -3.15
CA PHE A 313 9.20 4.82 -3.64
C PHE A 313 9.22 3.87 -4.85
N TYR A 314 8.26 4.07 -5.75
CA TYR A 314 8.09 3.27 -6.97
C TYR A 314 8.03 4.14 -8.20
N ALA A 315 8.50 3.57 -9.33
CA ALA A 315 8.20 4.04 -10.68
C ALA A 315 7.57 2.90 -11.48
N PHE A 316 6.66 3.24 -12.39
CA PHE A 316 5.89 2.27 -13.16
C PHE A 316 5.94 2.57 -14.66
N PRO A 317 7.15 2.44 -15.29
CA PRO A 317 7.32 2.75 -16.69
C PRO A 317 6.63 1.73 -17.60
N SER A 318 6.19 2.22 -18.76
CA SER A 318 5.68 1.39 -19.85
C SER A 318 6.83 0.67 -20.59
N ILE A 319 6.58 -0.60 -20.92
CA ILE A 319 7.46 -1.42 -21.75
C ILE A 319 6.76 -1.90 -23.04
N LYS A 320 5.60 -1.33 -23.36
CA LYS A 320 4.75 -1.71 -24.50
C LYS A 320 5.49 -1.65 -25.83
N GLN A 321 6.47 -0.73 -25.95
CA GLN A 321 7.28 -0.56 -27.15
C GLN A 321 8.13 -1.80 -27.51
N PHE A 322 8.43 -2.68 -26.56
CA PHE A 322 9.22 -3.89 -26.81
C PHE A 322 8.38 -5.09 -27.25
N GLY A 323 7.04 -5.01 -27.17
CA GLY A 323 6.12 -6.08 -27.57
C GLY A 323 6.25 -7.37 -26.75
N LEU A 324 6.85 -7.29 -25.56
CA LEU A 324 7.02 -8.41 -24.62
C LEU A 324 5.96 -8.37 -23.52
N PRO A 325 5.43 -9.53 -23.11
CA PRO A 325 4.69 -9.62 -21.85
C PRO A 325 5.55 -9.14 -20.68
N SER A 326 4.93 -8.46 -19.72
CA SER A 326 5.65 -7.86 -18.56
C SER A 326 6.41 -8.89 -17.74
N GLU A 327 5.87 -10.11 -17.59
CA GLU A 327 6.56 -11.19 -16.91
C GLU A 327 7.80 -11.67 -17.70
N ASP A 328 7.68 -11.83 -19.01
CA ASP A 328 8.81 -12.26 -19.85
C ASP A 328 9.93 -11.22 -19.86
N PHE A 329 9.57 -9.91 -19.90
CA PHE A 329 10.54 -8.82 -19.76
C PHE A 329 11.31 -8.93 -18.45
N CYS A 330 10.61 -9.10 -17.31
CA CYS A 330 11.23 -9.20 -15.99
C CYS A 330 12.12 -10.45 -15.86
N ILE A 331 11.70 -11.59 -16.40
CA ILE A 331 12.50 -12.83 -16.41
C ILE A 331 13.78 -12.64 -17.26
N LYS A 332 13.66 -11.99 -18.44
CA LYS A 332 14.84 -11.66 -19.27
C LYS A 332 15.78 -10.71 -18.55
N ALA A 333 15.26 -9.66 -17.90
CA ALA A 333 16.07 -8.72 -17.14
C ALA A 333 16.87 -9.40 -16.03
N ILE A 334 16.30 -10.38 -15.33
CA ILE A 334 17.01 -11.18 -14.34
C ILE A 334 18.14 -12.01 -15.02
N LYS A 335 17.81 -12.74 -16.09
CA LYS A 335 18.74 -13.69 -16.71
C LYS A 335 19.88 -13.02 -17.47
N GLU A 336 19.60 -11.91 -18.15
CA GLU A 336 20.54 -11.27 -19.07
C GLU A 336 21.25 -10.05 -18.45
N ALA A 337 20.59 -9.37 -17.49
CA ALA A 337 21.14 -8.17 -16.86
C ALA A 337 21.35 -8.29 -15.34
N ASN A 338 20.93 -9.38 -14.70
CA ASN A 338 20.95 -9.53 -13.24
C ASN A 338 20.23 -8.36 -12.51
N VAL A 339 19.06 -7.97 -13.03
CA VAL A 339 18.19 -6.95 -12.42
C VAL A 339 16.79 -7.51 -12.25
N ALA A 340 16.26 -7.49 -11.04
CA ALA A 340 14.90 -7.92 -10.76
C ALA A 340 13.96 -6.72 -10.65
N LEU A 341 12.84 -6.79 -11.40
CA LEU A 341 11.75 -5.82 -11.45
C LEU A 341 10.44 -6.58 -11.26
N VAL A 342 9.35 -5.91 -10.94
CA VAL A 342 8.05 -6.58 -10.80
C VAL A 342 7.20 -6.37 -12.06
N PRO A 343 6.66 -7.45 -12.67
CA PRO A 343 5.76 -7.33 -13.81
C PRO A 343 4.49 -6.55 -13.50
N GLY A 344 4.01 -5.76 -14.46
CA GLY A 344 2.81 -4.96 -14.32
C GLY A 344 1.52 -5.78 -14.21
N ASP A 345 1.50 -6.99 -14.78
CA ASP A 345 0.38 -7.93 -14.63
C ASP A 345 0.11 -8.31 -13.17
N CYS A 346 1.13 -8.29 -12.30
CA CYS A 346 0.98 -8.48 -10.85
C CYS A 346 0.13 -7.41 -10.17
N PHE A 347 -0.11 -6.30 -10.86
CA PHE A 347 -0.91 -5.16 -10.38
C PHE A 347 -2.18 -4.95 -11.23
N GLY A 348 -2.47 -5.89 -12.15
CA GLY A 348 -3.62 -5.80 -13.05
C GLY A 348 -3.42 -4.89 -14.27
N THR A 349 -2.17 -4.50 -14.60
CA THR A 349 -1.88 -3.61 -15.73
C THR A 349 -0.70 -4.13 -16.53
N GLU A 350 -0.99 -4.81 -17.62
CA GLU A 350 0.00 -5.40 -18.53
C GLU A 350 0.77 -4.31 -19.33
N GLY A 351 1.97 -4.65 -19.80
CA GLY A 351 2.80 -3.73 -20.58
C GLY A 351 3.54 -2.68 -19.74
N HIS A 352 3.62 -2.89 -18.43
CA HIS A 352 4.37 -2.05 -17.49
C HIS A 352 5.26 -2.91 -16.59
N ILE A 353 6.20 -2.26 -15.91
CA ILE A 353 7.01 -2.88 -14.86
C ILE A 353 7.06 -1.94 -13.64
N ARG A 354 7.10 -2.50 -12.44
CA ARG A 354 7.39 -1.72 -11.24
C ARG A 354 8.87 -1.79 -10.90
N LEU A 355 9.49 -0.62 -10.78
CA LEU A 355 10.82 -0.39 -10.24
C LEU A 355 10.70 0.25 -8.87
N SER A 356 11.36 -0.32 -7.85
CA SER A 356 11.47 0.24 -6.52
C SER A 356 12.85 0.90 -6.35
N TYR A 357 12.89 2.09 -5.76
CA TYR A 357 14.14 2.79 -5.46
C TYR A 357 14.45 2.85 -3.95
N CYS A 358 13.85 1.95 -3.17
CA CYS A 358 14.24 1.73 -1.77
C CYS A 358 15.34 0.66 -1.65
N VAL A 359 16.49 0.98 -2.19
CA VAL A 359 17.73 0.19 -2.16
C VAL A 359 18.92 1.13 -1.96
N SER A 360 20.10 0.60 -1.65
CA SER A 360 21.31 1.43 -1.53
C SER A 360 21.57 2.25 -2.79
N ASP A 361 22.20 3.41 -2.66
CA ASP A 361 22.56 4.26 -3.81
C ASP A 361 23.43 3.50 -4.82
N GLN A 362 24.34 2.66 -4.32
CA GLN A 362 25.22 1.83 -5.16
C GLN A 362 24.40 0.81 -5.96
N ASP A 363 23.47 0.09 -5.32
CA ASP A 363 22.62 -0.89 -6.01
C ASP A 363 21.66 -0.20 -6.99
N LEU A 364 21.15 0.98 -6.65
CA LEU A 364 20.29 1.74 -7.55
C LEU A 364 21.04 2.14 -8.82
N ASP A 365 22.20 2.76 -8.68
CA ASP A 365 22.99 3.24 -9.83
C ASP A 365 23.44 2.09 -10.72
N GLU A 366 23.93 1.00 -10.13
CA GLU A 366 24.35 -0.19 -10.91
C GLU A 366 23.14 -0.91 -11.53
N GLY A 367 22.01 -1.02 -10.82
CA GLY A 367 20.78 -1.60 -11.34
C GLY A 367 20.24 -0.82 -12.52
N LEU A 368 20.21 0.50 -12.45
CA LEU A 368 19.81 1.38 -13.55
C LEU A 368 20.75 1.27 -14.75
N ARG A 369 22.07 1.22 -14.51
CA ARG A 369 23.06 1.02 -15.58
C ARG A 369 22.86 -0.32 -16.31
N ARG A 370 22.66 -1.41 -15.58
CA ARG A 370 22.40 -2.75 -16.15
C ARG A 370 21.10 -2.76 -16.92
N LEU A 371 20.03 -2.17 -16.36
CA LEU A 371 18.75 -2.06 -17.03
C LEU A 371 18.86 -1.28 -18.35
N SER A 372 19.60 -0.16 -18.36
CA SER A 372 19.85 0.63 -19.56
C SER A 372 20.56 -0.17 -20.64
N THR A 373 21.59 -0.94 -20.25
CA THR A 373 22.27 -1.84 -21.20
C THR A 373 21.33 -2.89 -21.76
N PHE A 374 20.52 -3.52 -20.93
CA PHE A 374 19.54 -4.54 -21.33
C PHE A 374 18.51 -3.96 -22.30
N VAL A 375 17.89 -2.83 -21.96
CA VAL A 375 16.89 -2.15 -22.79
C VAL A 375 17.45 -1.82 -24.18
N SER A 376 18.73 -1.45 -24.27
CA SER A 376 19.38 -1.14 -25.55
C SER A 376 19.57 -2.35 -26.48
N THR A 377 19.36 -3.57 -25.97
CA THR A 377 19.45 -4.82 -26.72
C THR A 377 18.10 -5.35 -27.22
N LEU A 378 17.01 -4.73 -26.76
CA LEU A 378 15.64 -5.10 -27.14
C LEU A 378 15.17 -4.36 -28.38
#